data_2c248676587fc500b133e6cb59f1bdf3
#
_entry.id   2c248676587fc500b133e6cb59f1bdf3
#
_cell.length_a   1.000
_cell.length_b   1.000
_cell.length_c   1.000
_cell.angle_alpha   90.00
_cell.angle_beta   90.00
_cell.angle_gamma   90.00
#
_symmetry.space_group_name_H-M   'P 1'
#
loop_
_entity.id
_entity.type
_entity.pdbx_description
1 polymer ?
#
loop_
_entity_poly.entity_id
_entity_poly.type
_entity_poly.pdbx_seq_one_letter_code
_entity_poly.pdbx_strand_id
1 'polypeptide(L)'
;MIYILEPEIFDYFPDKHAVDFAREVFPALLENDVPFHVHRIDSYWNDVGSLPEYLQGNLDVLEGAVGVEGAGTLLEPIGGAAAEEAGEPGIDGPVLVGEGCELDAGARLDGPLVIGDGAAVAAGAFVKHSILLPGAQVPAGAIVAGAIYGRAGALA
;
A
#
# COMPACT_ATOMS: atom_id res chain seq x y z
N MET A 1 -13.52 -9.73 1.05
CA MET A 1 -14.35 -10.67 1.86
C MET A 1 -13.94 -12.11 1.53
N ILE A 2 -13.91 -13.05 2.52
CA ILE A 2 -13.51 -14.45 2.33
C ILE A 2 -14.75 -15.32 2.50
N TYR A 3 -14.93 -16.28 1.59
CA TYR A 3 -16.02 -17.26 1.63
C TYR A 3 -15.45 -18.67 1.67
N ILE A 4 -16.05 -19.54 2.47
CA ILE A 4 -15.81 -20.99 2.46
C ILE A 4 -17.17 -21.61 2.16
N LEU A 5 -17.26 -22.34 1.06
CA LEU A 5 -18.51 -22.83 0.51
C LEU A 5 -18.38 -24.32 0.17
N GLU A 6 -19.46 -25.06 0.35
CA GLU A 6 -19.59 -26.44 -0.13
C GLU A 6 -19.86 -26.44 -1.65
N PRO A 7 -19.51 -27.52 -2.39
CA PRO A 7 -19.71 -27.58 -3.83
C PRO A 7 -21.16 -27.37 -4.29
N GLU A 8 -22.13 -27.70 -3.46
CA GLU A 8 -23.56 -27.52 -3.71
C GLU A 8 -23.95 -26.06 -3.97
N ILE A 9 -23.06 -25.11 -3.65
CA ILE A 9 -23.31 -23.68 -3.95
C ILE A 9 -23.56 -23.45 -5.45
N PHE A 10 -22.98 -24.26 -6.32
CA PHE A 10 -23.13 -24.12 -7.77
C PHE A 10 -24.55 -24.40 -8.26
N ASP A 11 -25.37 -25.11 -7.48
CA ASP A 11 -26.79 -25.38 -7.80
C ASP A 11 -27.64 -24.11 -7.68
N TYR A 12 -27.13 -23.09 -7.00
CA TYR A 12 -27.79 -21.78 -6.81
C TYR A 12 -27.28 -20.71 -7.78
N PHE A 13 -26.39 -21.09 -8.70
CA PHE A 13 -25.90 -20.12 -9.69
C PHE A 13 -26.93 -19.96 -10.81
N PRO A 14 -27.23 -18.71 -11.23
CA PRO A 14 -28.05 -18.47 -12.40
C PRO A 14 -27.32 -18.97 -13.66
N ASP A 15 -28.11 -19.40 -14.65
CA ASP A 15 -27.58 -19.89 -15.94
C ASP A 15 -27.03 -18.73 -16.79
N LYS A 16 -25.85 -18.19 -16.39
CA LYS A 16 -25.14 -17.11 -17.07
C LYS A 16 -23.64 -17.14 -16.75
N HIS A 17 -22.84 -16.47 -17.57
CA HIS A 17 -21.37 -16.51 -17.48
C HIS A 17 -20.74 -15.72 -16.33
N ALA A 18 -21.42 -14.72 -15.79
CA ALA A 18 -20.93 -13.89 -14.69
C ALA A 18 -21.96 -13.85 -13.56
N VAL A 19 -21.51 -14.12 -12.33
CA VAL A 19 -22.35 -14.23 -11.13
C VAL A 19 -21.77 -13.35 -10.03
N ASP A 20 -22.64 -12.52 -9.43
CA ASP A 20 -22.31 -11.71 -8.25
C ASP A 20 -22.84 -12.40 -6.99
N PHE A 21 -21.93 -12.79 -6.09
CA PHE A 21 -22.30 -13.48 -4.86
C PHE A 21 -23.23 -12.64 -3.97
N ALA A 22 -22.96 -11.34 -3.82
CA ALA A 22 -23.72 -10.48 -2.93
C ALA A 22 -25.11 -10.15 -3.47
N ARG A 23 -25.23 -10.02 -4.78
CA ARG A 23 -26.49 -9.59 -5.42
C ARG A 23 -27.37 -10.74 -5.88
N GLU A 24 -26.80 -11.91 -6.08
CA GLU A 24 -27.52 -13.02 -6.72
C GLU A 24 -27.47 -14.30 -5.89
N VAL A 25 -26.28 -14.78 -5.53
CA VAL A 25 -26.15 -16.08 -4.86
C VAL A 25 -26.65 -16.01 -3.41
N PHE A 26 -26.22 -15.05 -2.62
CA PHE A 26 -26.65 -14.95 -1.23
C PHE A 26 -28.14 -14.67 -1.06
N PRO A 27 -28.79 -13.82 -1.86
CA PRO A 27 -30.25 -13.71 -1.85
C PRO A 27 -30.94 -15.04 -2.18
N ALA A 28 -30.47 -15.77 -3.21
CA ALA A 28 -31.02 -17.09 -3.56
C ALA A 28 -30.86 -18.12 -2.43
N LEU A 29 -29.74 -18.13 -1.72
CA LEU A 29 -29.55 -19.00 -0.55
C LEU A 29 -30.55 -18.69 0.56
N LEU A 30 -30.78 -17.39 0.84
CA LEU A 30 -31.74 -16.95 1.85
C LEU A 30 -33.19 -17.31 1.46
N GLU A 31 -33.56 -17.16 0.21
CA GLU A 31 -34.89 -17.52 -0.31
C GLU A 31 -35.15 -19.03 -0.25
N ASN A 32 -34.11 -19.85 -0.29
CA ASN A 32 -34.19 -21.31 -0.19
C ASN A 32 -33.88 -21.86 1.21
N ASP A 33 -33.84 -20.99 2.23
CA ASP A 33 -33.54 -21.36 3.62
C ASP A 33 -32.24 -22.16 3.79
N VAL A 34 -31.25 -21.95 2.90
CA VAL A 34 -29.94 -22.60 3.00
C VAL A 34 -29.16 -21.95 4.14
N PRO A 35 -28.72 -22.73 5.15
CA PRO A 35 -28.01 -22.18 6.26
C PRO A 35 -26.62 -21.71 5.84
N PHE A 36 -26.25 -20.47 6.16
CA PHE A 36 -24.89 -20.00 6.12
C PHE A 36 -24.55 -19.16 7.37
N HIS A 37 -23.30 -19.18 7.74
CA HIS A 37 -22.83 -18.63 8.99
C HIS A 37 -21.85 -17.49 8.73
N VAL A 38 -21.82 -16.53 9.64
CA VAL A 38 -20.84 -15.43 9.64
C VAL A 38 -19.79 -15.73 10.69
N HIS A 39 -18.53 -15.69 10.28
CA HIS A 39 -17.38 -15.67 11.20
C HIS A 39 -16.78 -14.29 11.22
N ARG A 40 -16.68 -13.70 12.41
CA ARG A 40 -16.04 -12.40 12.60
C ARG A 40 -14.53 -12.59 12.69
N ILE A 41 -13.80 -11.86 11.85
CA ILE A 41 -12.34 -11.78 11.91
C ILE A 41 -11.98 -10.57 12.76
N ASP A 42 -11.29 -10.77 13.87
CA ASP A 42 -10.85 -9.71 14.80
C ASP A 42 -9.35 -9.35 14.59
N SER A 43 -8.79 -9.70 13.43
CA SER A 43 -7.42 -9.35 13.01
C SER A 43 -7.44 -8.29 11.92
N TYR A 44 -6.25 -7.78 11.57
CA TYR A 44 -6.08 -6.84 10.47
C TYR A 44 -6.74 -7.36 9.18
N TRP A 45 -7.46 -6.48 8.51
CA TRP A 45 -8.09 -6.75 7.22
C TRP A 45 -8.02 -5.52 6.32
N ASN A 46 -7.51 -5.70 5.10
CA ASN A 46 -7.57 -4.72 4.01
C ASN A 46 -7.72 -5.50 2.70
N ASP A 47 -8.76 -5.24 1.91
CA ASP A 47 -9.02 -5.92 0.64
C ASP A 47 -8.44 -5.20 -0.59
N VAL A 48 -7.75 -4.08 -0.35
CA VAL A 48 -7.00 -3.33 -1.38
C VAL A 48 -7.83 -3.07 -2.65
N GLY A 49 -9.09 -2.67 -2.46
CA GLY A 49 -10.05 -2.45 -3.54
C GLY A 49 -9.96 -1.07 -4.20
N SER A 50 -9.14 -0.16 -3.66
CA SER A 50 -8.98 1.21 -4.13
C SER A 50 -7.55 1.72 -3.94
N LEU A 51 -7.18 2.81 -4.63
CA LEU A 51 -5.86 3.43 -4.43
C LEU A 51 -5.63 3.93 -2.99
N PRO A 52 -6.58 4.56 -2.31
CA PRO A 52 -6.42 4.89 -0.89
C PRO A 52 -6.18 3.67 0.01
N GLU A 53 -6.89 2.56 -0.21
CA GLU A 53 -6.68 1.32 0.54
C GLU A 53 -5.33 0.66 0.23
N TYR A 54 -4.87 0.75 -1.03
CA TYR A 54 -3.53 0.32 -1.40
C TYR A 54 -2.45 1.15 -0.70
N LEU A 55 -2.58 2.49 -0.67
CA LEU A 55 -1.69 3.36 0.07
C LEU A 55 -1.70 2.97 1.55
N GLN A 56 -2.87 2.96 2.18
CA GLN A 56 -3.00 2.66 3.60
C GLN A 56 -2.41 1.28 3.96
N GLY A 57 -2.70 0.25 3.18
CA GLY A 57 -2.17 -1.10 3.44
C GLY A 57 -0.64 -1.18 3.42
N ASN A 58 0.03 -0.42 2.55
CA ASN A 58 1.50 -0.35 2.55
C ASN A 58 2.03 0.39 3.79
N LEU A 59 1.39 1.47 4.21
CA LEU A 59 1.78 2.20 5.41
C LEU A 59 1.56 1.36 6.68
N ASP A 60 0.44 0.63 6.76
CA ASP A 60 0.12 -0.29 7.87
C ASP A 60 1.17 -1.40 8.04
N VAL A 61 1.74 -1.90 6.93
CA VAL A 61 2.86 -2.87 6.96
C VAL A 61 4.09 -2.24 7.61
N LEU A 62 4.46 -1.03 7.21
CA LEU A 62 5.63 -0.33 7.74
C LEU A 62 5.45 0.08 9.21
N GLU A 63 4.22 0.33 9.64
CA GLU A 63 3.87 0.60 11.04
C GLU A 63 3.73 -0.68 11.89
N GLY A 64 3.86 -1.86 11.27
CA GLY A 64 3.83 -3.15 11.97
C GLY A 64 2.43 -3.66 12.31
N ALA A 65 1.38 -3.08 11.73
CA ALA A 65 0.00 -3.55 11.90
C ALA A 65 -0.22 -4.96 11.32
N VAL A 66 0.60 -5.36 10.35
CA VAL A 66 0.63 -6.70 9.77
C VAL A 66 2.07 -7.12 9.46
N GLY A 67 2.42 -8.36 9.82
CA GLY A 67 3.74 -8.93 9.53
C GLY A 67 3.77 -9.48 8.11
N VAL A 68 4.56 -8.85 7.23
CA VAL A 68 4.91 -9.37 5.90
C VAL A 68 6.41 -9.31 5.71
N GLU A 69 6.96 -10.30 5.03
CA GLU A 69 8.34 -10.23 4.54
C GLU A 69 8.34 -9.32 3.30
N GLY A 70 8.98 -8.16 3.43
CA GLY A 70 9.09 -7.17 2.34
C GLY A 70 10.38 -7.34 1.54
N ALA A 71 10.34 -6.98 0.27
CA ALA A 71 11.51 -6.77 -0.57
C ALA A 71 11.96 -5.31 -0.46
N GLY A 72 13.24 -5.08 -0.17
CA GLY A 72 13.80 -3.74 -0.05
C GLY A 72 14.62 -3.55 1.22
N THR A 73 15.20 -2.38 1.37
CA THR A 73 16.01 -2.00 2.55
C THR A 73 15.25 -1.01 3.40
N LEU A 74 15.04 -1.33 4.67
CA LEU A 74 14.53 -0.37 5.65
C LEU A 74 15.68 0.56 6.06
N LEU A 75 15.50 1.85 5.83
CA LEU A 75 16.51 2.87 6.19
C LEU A 75 16.41 3.22 7.68
N GLU A 76 17.58 3.41 8.28
CA GLU A 76 17.68 3.93 9.65
C GLU A 76 17.37 5.44 9.69
N PRO A 77 16.65 5.92 10.69
CA PRO A 77 16.41 7.36 10.86
C PRO A 77 17.70 8.16 11.01
N ILE A 78 17.79 9.27 10.28
CA ILE A 78 18.91 10.23 10.39
C ILE A 78 18.36 11.66 10.40
N GLY A 79 18.57 12.39 11.50
CA GLY A 79 18.07 13.74 11.66
C GLY A 79 18.79 14.78 10.77
N GLY A 80 18.11 15.89 10.47
CA GLY A 80 18.54 16.87 9.48
C GLY A 80 20.00 17.35 9.59
N ALA A 81 20.49 17.74 10.77
CA ALA A 81 21.87 18.19 10.93
C ALA A 81 22.89 17.07 10.68
N ALA A 82 22.64 15.85 11.16
CA ALA A 82 23.52 14.71 10.91
C ALA A 82 23.47 14.26 9.44
N ALA A 83 22.31 14.34 8.81
CA ALA A 83 22.14 14.05 7.38
C ALA A 83 22.90 15.06 6.51
N GLU A 84 22.83 16.36 6.83
CA GLU A 84 23.60 17.38 6.13
C GLU A 84 25.12 17.18 6.22
N GLU A 85 25.61 16.82 7.42
CA GLU A 85 27.04 16.51 7.62
C GLU A 85 27.48 15.24 6.86
N ALA A 86 26.60 14.22 6.77
CA ALA A 86 26.85 12.99 6.05
C ALA A 86 26.70 13.15 4.52
N GLY A 87 26.05 14.20 4.04
CA GLY A 87 25.67 14.35 2.64
C GLY A 87 24.57 13.36 2.22
N GLU A 88 23.67 13.06 3.13
CA GLU A 88 22.57 12.09 2.98
C GLU A 88 21.20 12.79 3.11
N PRO A 89 20.09 12.15 2.67
CA PRO A 89 18.75 12.66 2.93
C PRO A 89 18.41 12.59 4.42
N GLY A 90 17.62 13.55 4.91
CA GLY A 90 17.03 13.45 6.25
C GLY A 90 15.91 12.42 6.29
N ILE A 91 15.95 11.49 7.24
CA ILE A 91 14.99 10.39 7.35
C ILE A 91 14.35 10.41 8.74
N ASP A 92 13.01 10.42 8.76
CA ASP A 92 12.21 10.30 9.99
C ASP A 92 11.14 9.20 9.79
N GLY A 93 11.05 8.27 10.75
CA GLY A 93 10.16 7.13 10.69
C GLY A 93 10.59 6.01 9.71
N PRO A 94 9.74 5.00 9.49
CA PRO A 94 10.07 3.85 8.67
C PRO A 94 10.02 4.20 7.18
N VAL A 95 11.16 4.03 6.49
CA VAL A 95 11.30 4.24 5.03
C VAL A 95 11.84 2.97 4.39
N LEU A 96 11.02 2.28 3.57
CA LEU A 96 11.41 1.12 2.80
C LEU A 96 11.87 1.56 1.41
N VAL A 97 13.09 1.17 1.02
CA VAL A 97 13.70 1.57 -0.26
C VAL A 97 14.02 0.34 -1.10
N GLY A 98 13.61 0.37 -2.35
CA GLY A 98 13.93 -0.62 -3.37
C GLY A 98 15.36 -0.48 -3.92
N GLU A 99 15.69 -1.29 -4.90
CA GLU A 99 17.01 -1.30 -5.50
C GLU A 99 17.22 -0.12 -6.47
N GLY A 100 18.46 0.39 -6.53
CA GLY A 100 18.88 1.39 -7.51
C GLY A 100 18.20 2.77 -7.36
N CYS A 101 17.72 3.09 -6.17
CA CYS A 101 17.14 4.40 -5.89
C CYS A 101 18.22 5.47 -5.74
N GLU A 102 17.91 6.69 -6.16
CA GLU A 102 18.75 7.89 -6.02
C GLU A 102 18.07 8.87 -5.05
N LEU A 103 18.67 9.07 -3.88
CA LEU A 103 18.15 9.94 -2.83
C LEU A 103 19.16 11.04 -2.59
N ASP A 104 18.89 12.25 -3.09
CA ASP A 104 19.82 13.36 -2.99
C ASP A 104 19.96 13.91 -1.56
N ALA A 105 21.14 14.38 -1.24
CA ALA A 105 21.38 15.15 -0.02
C ALA A 105 20.43 16.36 0.06
N GLY A 106 19.91 16.63 1.27
CA GLY A 106 18.94 17.70 1.50
C GLY A 106 17.49 17.33 1.11
N ALA A 107 17.23 16.13 0.56
CA ALA A 107 15.88 15.58 0.52
C ALA A 107 15.41 15.22 1.94
N ARG A 108 14.10 15.27 2.17
CA ARG A 108 13.47 14.90 3.44
C ARG A 108 12.43 13.82 3.25
N LEU A 109 12.61 12.71 3.97
CA LEU A 109 11.78 11.53 3.90
C LEU A 109 11.12 11.31 5.26
N ASP A 110 9.82 11.49 5.35
CA ASP A 110 9.02 11.36 6.57
C ASP A 110 8.07 10.15 6.43
N GLY A 111 8.45 9.04 7.04
CA GLY A 111 7.73 7.77 7.01
C GLY A 111 6.39 7.76 7.78
N PRO A 112 5.61 6.70 7.60
CA PRO A 112 5.90 5.53 6.78
C PRO A 112 5.93 5.86 5.29
N LEU A 113 6.92 5.32 4.58
CA LEU A 113 7.19 5.67 3.17
C LEU A 113 7.72 4.44 2.42
N VAL A 114 7.20 4.17 1.23
CA VAL A 114 7.74 3.15 0.30
C VAL A 114 8.32 3.84 -0.92
N ILE A 115 9.58 3.53 -1.24
CA ILE A 115 10.28 4.00 -2.43
C ILE A 115 10.60 2.81 -3.30
N GLY A 116 9.92 2.69 -4.43
CA GLY A 116 10.08 1.59 -5.38
C GLY A 116 11.38 1.67 -6.18
N ASP A 117 11.79 0.55 -6.76
CA ASP A 117 13.05 0.39 -7.49
C ASP A 117 13.31 1.50 -8.52
N GLY A 118 14.53 2.01 -8.55
CA GLY A 118 14.96 3.03 -9.51
C GLY A 118 14.24 4.38 -9.38
N ALA A 119 13.56 4.63 -8.28
CA ALA A 119 12.98 5.94 -8.01
C ALA A 119 14.05 6.95 -7.61
N ALA A 120 13.84 8.23 -7.92
CA ALA A 120 14.74 9.31 -7.53
C ALA A 120 14.00 10.41 -6.76
N VAL A 121 14.64 10.92 -5.72
CA VAL A 121 14.18 12.06 -4.92
C VAL A 121 15.26 13.11 -4.90
N ALA A 122 15.01 14.22 -5.60
CA ALA A 122 15.98 15.29 -5.76
C ALA A 122 16.10 16.17 -4.52
N ALA A 123 17.21 16.92 -4.44
CA ALA A 123 17.53 17.78 -3.31
C ALA A 123 16.42 18.80 -2.98
N GLY A 124 16.16 18.97 -1.70
CA GLY A 124 15.12 19.88 -1.18
C GLY A 124 13.70 19.34 -1.36
N ALA A 125 13.49 18.18 -1.98
CA ALA A 125 12.18 17.56 -2.03
C ALA A 125 11.77 17.04 -0.63
N PHE A 126 10.46 17.07 -0.35
CA PHE A 126 9.87 16.54 0.86
C PHE A 126 8.83 15.47 0.50
N VAL A 127 9.07 14.25 0.95
CA VAL A 127 8.17 13.11 0.72
C VAL A 127 7.69 12.58 2.06
N LYS A 128 6.37 12.45 2.21
CA LYS A 128 5.73 12.07 3.47
C LYS A 128 4.57 11.10 3.26
N HIS A 129 4.51 10.02 4.07
CA HIS A 129 3.39 9.07 4.14
C HIS A 129 2.87 8.65 2.76
N SER A 130 3.78 8.23 1.88
CA SER A 130 3.51 8.07 0.45
C SER A 130 4.12 6.78 -0.11
N ILE A 131 3.70 6.42 -1.32
CA ILE A 131 4.34 5.38 -2.12
C ILE A 131 4.90 6.03 -3.39
N LEU A 132 6.20 5.94 -3.57
CA LEU A 132 6.84 6.22 -4.85
C LEU A 132 6.92 4.90 -5.64
N LEU A 133 6.21 4.84 -6.76
CA LEU A 133 6.23 3.65 -7.64
C LEU A 133 7.60 3.50 -8.34
N PRO A 134 7.93 2.29 -8.83
CA PRO A 134 9.19 2.06 -9.52
C PRO A 134 9.49 3.07 -10.62
N GLY A 135 10.69 3.68 -10.55
CA GLY A 135 11.16 4.70 -11.48
C GLY A 135 10.46 6.05 -11.37
N ALA A 136 9.76 6.34 -10.27
CA ALA A 136 9.21 7.66 -9.98
C ALA A 136 10.33 8.70 -9.85
N GLN A 137 10.08 9.94 -10.32
CA GLN A 137 11.05 11.02 -10.29
C GLN A 137 10.44 12.21 -9.53
N VAL A 138 10.88 12.44 -8.29
CA VAL A 138 10.44 13.58 -7.48
C VAL A 138 11.40 14.74 -7.70
N PRO A 139 10.96 15.84 -8.34
CA PRO A 139 11.84 16.95 -8.67
C PRO A 139 12.27 17.73 -7.43
N ALA A 140 13.37 18.50 -7.58
CA ALA A 140 13.91 19.32 -6.52
C ALA A 140 12.87 20.29 -5.94
N GLY A 141 12.79 20.34 -4.61
CA GLY A 141 11.87 21.21 -3.88
C GLY A 141 10.39 20.80 -3.95
N ALA A 142 10.06 19.69 -4.61
CA ALA A 142 8.68 19.22 -4.66
C ALA A 142 8.21 18.66 -3.31
N ILE A 143 6.89 18.71 -3.08
CA ILE A 143 6.24 18.12 -1.91
C ILE A 143 5.31 17.00 -2.38
N VAL A 144 5.52 15.80 -1.86
CA VAL A 144 4.67 14.62 -2.08
C VAL A 144 4.21 14.15 -0.72
N ALA A 145 2.92 14.24 -0.44
CA ALA A 145 2.38 13.88 0.87
C ALA A 145 1.06 13.11 0.74
N GLY A 146 0.96 11.96 1.41
CA GLY A 146 -0.23 11.13 1.42
C GLY A 146 -0.63 10.62 0.03
N ALA A 147 0.34 10.32 -0.83
CA ALA A 147 0.10 10.07 -2.24
C ALA A 147 0.75 8.79 -2.76
N ILE A 148 0.18 8.24 -3.82
CA ILE A 148 0.85 7.28 -4.71
C ILE A 148 1.41 8.08 -5.88
N TYR A 149 2.73 8.10 -6.02
CA TYR A 149 3.43 8.94 -7.00
C TYR A 149 4.18 8.06 -8.00
N GLY A 150 3.86 8.21 -9.26
CA GLY A 150 4.48 7.47 -10.36
C GLY A 150 5.31 8.36 -11.29
N ARG A 151 5.75 7.82 -12.43
CA ARG A 151 6.57 8.53 -13.42
C ARG A 151 5.87 9.77 -14.02
N ALA A 152 4.54 9.76 -14.06
CA ALA A 152 3.74 10.86 -14.58
C ALA A 152 3.26 11.86 -13.50
N GLY A 153 3.65 11.67 -12.25
CA GLY A 153 3.20 12.45 -11.10
C GLY A 153 2.28 11.67 -10.16
N ALA A 154 1.53 12.39 -9.32
CA ALA A 154 0.61 11.77 -8.37
C ALA A 154 -0.56 11.07 -9.09
N LEU A 155 -0.92 9.89 -8.59
CA LEU A 155 -2.05 9.08 -9.06
C LEU A 155 -3.25 9.19 -8.11
N ALA A 156 -2.99 9.40 -6.84
CA ALA A 156 -3.97 9.58 -5.78
C ALA A 156 -3.31 10.34 -4.61
#